data_10812b60b1654d4a8efe40f8b07ed75a
#
_entry.id   10812b60b1654d4a8efe40f8b07ed75a
#
_cell.length_a   1.000
_cell.length_b   1.000
_cell.length_c   1.000
_cell.angle_alpha   90.00
_cell.angle_beta   90.00
_cell.angle_gamma   90.00
#
_symmetry.space_group_name_H-M   'P 1'
#
loop_
_entity.id
_entity.type
_entity.pdbx_description
1 polymer ?
#
loop_
_entity_poly.entity_id
_entity_poly.type
_entity_poly.pdbx_seq_one_letter_code
_entity_poly.pdbx_strand_id
1 'polypeptide(L)'
;MGSCVAQQMKDYGASVSICDRREEAAKETAQRLGATWMPMSTGCADSDVVVVCVPMNSLVQTCLEVSGKMKKDSMLIEISSVKSHISDVLSKALPEHISYVSLHPLFGPEITSLKGQNIVAVRTRSRECTGAVASFLRSKGAEVTILDAKDHDYAMAVFQALHHFLLLSLARAIGTLLPERLMKRELVTNSLRSTLELEVSMLRNLPTIIEVQRTNPFSEEVRRRLINEAQTMLEEDPDVLNQKLVEAAEKISTLL
;
A
#
# COMPACT_ATOMS: atom_id res chain seq x y z
N MET A 1 1.55 3.51 -9.16
CA MET A 1 0.42 4.07 -8.38
C MET A 1 0.06 5.48 -8.83
N GLY A 2 0.99 6.44 -8.97
CA GLY A 2 0.67 7.83 -9.36
C GLY A 2 -0.20 7.98 -10.60
N SER A 3 0.11 7.26 -11.69
CA SER A 3 -0.72 7.29 -12.92
C SER A 3 -2.15 6.76 -12.68
N CYS A 4 -2.31 5.77 -11.81
CA CYS A 4 -3.63 5.23 -11.46
C CYS A 4 -4.45 6.28 -10.69
N VAL A 5 -3.86 6.91 -9.67
CA VAL A 5 -4.52 7.99 -8.92
C VAL A 5 -4.89 9.15 -9.85
N ALA A 6 -3.98 9.57 -10.73
CA ALA A 6 -4.23 10.64 -11.68
C ALA A 6 -5.41 10.32 -12.62
N GLN A 7 -5.48 9.08 -13.14
CA GLN A 7 -6.60 8.63 -13.97
C GLN A 7 -7.91 8.68 -13.19
N GLN A 8 -7.97 8.12 -11.98
CA GLN A 8 -9.17 8.12 -11.15
C GLN A 8 -9.65 9.55 -10.84
N MET A 9 -8.74 10.46 -10.47
CA MET A 9 -9.12 11.86 -10.19
C MET A 9 -9.68 12.55 -11.44
N LYS A 10 -9.08 12.30 -12.60
CA LYS A 10 -9.54 12.82 -13.87
C LYS A 10 -10.94 12.29 -14.24
N ASP A 11 -11.16 10.99 -14.06
CA ASP A 11 -12.47 10.35 -14.31
C ASP A 11 -13.58 10.92 -13.39
N TYR A 12 -13.19 11.48 -12.23
CA TYR A 12 -14.10 12.19 -11.32
C TYR A 12 -14.21 13.69 -11.59
N GLY A 13 -13.64 14.16 -12.71
CA GLY A 13 -13.80 15.54 -13.19
C GLY A 13 -12.76 16.53 -12.65
N ALA A 14 -11.70 16.06 -11.98
CA ALA A 14 -10.64 16.96 -11.55
C ALA A 14 -9.75 17.39 -12.73
N SER A 15 -9.29 18.64 -12.69
CA SER A 15 -8.17 19.10 -13.52
C SER A 15 -6.87 18.56 -12.94
N VAL A 16 -6.16 17.71 -13.69
CA VAL A 16 -5.00 16.99 -13.19
C VAL A 16 -3.72 17.45 -13.87
N SER A 17 -2.74 17.84 -13.05
CA SER A 17 -1.37 18.12 -13.49
C SER A 17 -0.42 17.02 -13.02
N ILE A 18 0.51 16.61 -13.88
CA ILE A 18 1.52 15.59 -13.60
C ILE A 18 2.88 16.25 -13.45
N CYS A 19 3.52 15.98 -12.32
CA CYS A 19 4.90 16.37 -12.03
C CYS A 19 5.72 15.12 -11.68
N ASP A 20 6.93 15.00 -12.20
CA ASP A 20 7.93 13.99 -11.81
C ASP A 20 9.32 14.61 -11.99
N ARG A 21 10.30 14.14 -11.21
CA ARG A 21 11.71 14.54 -11.39
C ARG A 21 12.28 14.13 -12.76
N ARG A 22 11.71 13.08 -13.36
CA ARG A 22 11.98 12.66 -14.73
C ARG A 22 10.97 13.33 -15.65
N GLU A 23 11.32 14.50 -16.15
CA GLU A 23 10.44 15.37 -16.92
C GLU A 23 9.78 14.65 -18.11
N GLU A 24 10.57 13.89 -18.88
CA GLU A 24 10.04 13.18 -20.06
C GLU A 24 9.01 12.11 -19.67
N ALA A 25 9.23 11.35 -18.58
CA ALA A 25 8.25 10.39 -18.07
C ALA A 25 6.96 11.07 -17.57
N ALA A 26 7.07 12.29 -17.02
CA ALA A 26 5.90 13.09 -16.66
C ALA A 26 5.11 13.55 -17.87
N LYS A 27 5.79 14.04 -18.92
CA LYS A 27 5.18 14.45 -20.19
C LYS A 27 4.46 13.29 -20.89
N GLU A 28 5.13 12.13 -21.01
CA GLU A 28 4.52 10.93 -21.58
C GLU A 28 3.29 10.48 -20.79
N THR A 29 3.37 10.50 -19.46
CA THR A 29 2.24 10.15 -18.58
C THR A 29 1.09 11.14 -18.76
N ALA A 30 1.37 12.43 -18.78
CA ALA A 30 0.37 13.49 -18.98
C ALA A 30 -0.31 13.33 -20.34
N GLN A 31 0.44 13.12 -21.41
CA GLN A 31 -0.09 12.90 -22.76
C GLN A 31 -0.99 11.66 -22.81
N ARG A 32 -0.53 10.53 -22.27
CA ARG A 32 -1.29 9.27 -22.24
C ARG A 32 -2.61 9.40 -21.47
N LEU A 33 -2.62 10.16 -20.38
CA LEU A 33 -3.80 10.39 -19.56
C LEU A 33 -4.66 11.57 -20.04
N GLY A 34 -4.19 12.35 -21.02
CA GLY A 34 -4.82 13.62 -21.41
C GLY A 34 -4.87 14.61 -20.23
N ALA A 35 -3.84 14.61 -19.40
CA ALA A 35 -3.60 15.53 -18.29
C ALA A 35 -2.59 16.60 -18.70
N THR A 36 -2.33 17.58 -17.84
CA THR A 36 -1.32 18.62 -18.10
C THR A 36 0.00 18.25 -17.44
N TRP A 37 1.11 18.33 -18.16
CA TRP A 37 2.43 18.33 -17.52
C TRP A 37 2.75 19.73 -16.99
N MET A 38 3.30 19.79 -15.78
CA MET A 38 3.80 21.04 -15.17
C MET A 38 5.11 20.80 -14.44
N PRO A 39 6.04 21.80 -14.39
CA PRO A 39 7.12 21.79 -13.42
C PRO A 39 6.56 21.72 -11.99
N MET A 40 7.25 21.02 -11.09
CA MET A 40 6.78 20.82 -9.70
C MET A 40 6.48 22.14 -8.98
N SER A 41 7.30 23.19 -9.20
CA SER A 41 7.07 24.50 -8.58
C SER A 41 5.73 25.12 -8.97
N THR A 42 5.41 25.13 -10.25
CA THR A 42 4.16 25.70 -10.77
C THR A 42 2.97 24.78 -10.41
N GLY A 43 3.12 23.48 -10.63
CA GLY A 43 2.06 22.51 -10.35
C GLY A 43 1.64 22.52 -8.87
N CYS A 44 2.58 22.65 -7.93
CA CYS A 44 2.26 22.76 -6.51
C CYS A 44 1.59 24.09 -6.13
N ALA A 45 2.04 25.20 -6.74
CA ALA A 45 1.51 26.53 -6.43
C ALA A 45 0.06 26.73 -6.90
N ASP A 46 -0.30 26.09 -8.02
CA ASP A 46 -1.62 26.25 -8.63
C ASP A 46 -2.68 25.23 -8.11
N SER A 47 -2.21 24.13 -7.50
CA SER A 47 -3.10 23.03 -7.10
C SER A 47 -3.81 23.27 -5.76
N ASP A 48 -5.09 22.87 -5.69
CA ASP A 48 -5.86 22.79 -4.44
C ASP A 48 -5.47 21.55 -3.64
N VAL A 49 -5.11 20.48 -4.34
CA VAL A 49 -4.70 19.19 -3.76
C VAL A 49 -3.44 18.68 -4.46
N VAL A 50 -2.42 18.35 -3.68
CA VAL A 50 -1.21 17.69 -4.16
C VAL A 50 -1.16 16.28 -3.61
N VAL A 51 -1.11 15.27 -4.50
CA VAL A 51 -0.99 13.86 -4.12
C VAL A 51 0.44 13.39 -4.39
N VAL A 52 1.15 13.01 -3.32
CA VAL A 52 2.54 12.56 -3.39
C VAL A 52 2.59 11.04 -3.52
N CYS A 53 3.04 10.56 -4.68
CA CYS A 53 3.07 9.14 -5.08
C CYS A 53 4.50 8.68 -5.38
N VAL A 54 5.44 8.96 -4.49
CA VAL A 54 6.86 8.61 -4.64
C VAL A 54 7.23 7.41 -3.76
N PRO A 55 8.39 6.74 -4.00
CA PRO A 55 8.89 5.69 -3.10
C PRO A 55 9.04 6.19 -1.65
N MET A 56 8.83 5.29 -0.67
CA MET A 56 8.82 5.64 0.76
C MET A 56 10.12 6.32 1.23
N ASN A 57 11.27 5.89 0.69
CA ASN A 57 12.58 6.45 1.05
C ASN A 57 12.77 7.92 0.66
N SER A 58 11.98 8.44 -0.29
CA SER A 58 12.00 9.85 -0.72
C SER A 58 10.74 10.62 -0.28
N LEU A 59 9.77 9.94 0.33
CA LEU A 59 8.44 10.49 0.57
C LEU A 59 8.46 11.72 1.49
N VAL A 60 9.05 11.60 2.67
CA VAL A 60 9.09 12.70 3.65
C VAL A 60 9.75 13.92 3.05
N GLN A 61 10.94 13.74 2.45
CA GLN A 61 11.67 14.83 1.80
C GLN A 61 10.84 15.50 0.70
N THR A 62 10.19 14.71 -0.15
CA THR A 62 9.34 15.23 -1.22
C THR A 62 8.13 15.98 -0.65
N CYS A 63 7.46 15.45 0.37
CA CYS A 63 6.32 16.13 1.02
C CYS A 63 6.73 17.50 1.59
N LEU A 64 7.89 17.58 2.25
CA LEU A 64 8.42 18.85 2.78
C LEU A 64 8.77 19.83 1.66
N GLU A 65 9.39 19.35 0.58
CA GLU A 65 9.74 20.20 -0.56
C GLU A 65 8.49 20.76 -1.27
N VAL A 66 7.49 19.93 -1.55
CA VAL A 66 6.29 20.37 -2.24
C VAL A 66 5.43 21.27 -1.35
N SER A 67 5.35 21.00 -0.05
CA SER A 67 4.56 21.82 0.88
C SER A 67 5.07 23.27 0.97
N GLY A 68 6.35 23.50 0.83
CA GLY A 68 6.93 24.83 0.74
C GLY A 68 6.59 25.63 -0.53
N LYS A 69 6.01 24.94 -1.53
CA LYS A 69 5.60 25.54 -2.82
C LYS A 69 4.08 25.61 -2.97
N MET A 70 3.34 24.95 -2.09
CA MET A 70 1.87 24.88 -2.15
C MET A 70 1.23 26.20 -1.69
N LYS A 71 0.10 26.51 -2.30
CA LYS A 71 -0.68 27.70 -1.89
C LYS A 71 -1.33 27.48 -0.50
N LYS A 72 -1.69 28.58 0.12
CA LYS A 72 -2.39 28.57 1.41
C LYS A 72 -3.74 27.84 1.28
N ASP A 73 -4.11 27.14 2.36
CA ASP A 73 -5.38 26.38 2.48
C ASP A 73 -5.52 25.22 1.48
N SER A 74 -4.42 24.78 0.87
CA SER A 74 -4.38 23.59 0.03
C SER A 74 -4.16 22.30 0.85
N MET A 75 -4.33 21.15 0.20
CA MET A 75 -4.24 19.83 0.84
C MET A 75 -3.11 19.01 0.25
N LEU A 76 -2.28 18.44 1.12
CA LEU A 76 -1.27 17.44 0.77
C LEU A 76 -1.79 16.05 1.16
N ILE A 77 -1.79 15.13 0.20
CA ILE A 77 -2.14 13.72 0.40
C ILE A 77 -0.92 12.86 0.09
N GLU A 78 -0.56 11.92 0.97
CA GLU A 78 0.40 10.87 0.66
C GLU A 78 -0.25 9.49 0.73
N ILE A 79 0.32 8.51 -0.01
CA ILE A 79 -0.26 7.18 -0.20
C ILE A 79 0.71 6.04 0.12
N SER A 80 1.56 6.22 1.12
CA SER A 80 2.54 5.21 1.51
C SER A 80 1.92 3.97 2.18
N SER A 81 2.66 2.88 2.18
CA SER A 81 2.23 1.61 2.78
C SER A 81 2.58 1.46 4.27
N VAL A 82 3.37 2.39 4.84
CA VAL A 82 3.74 2.43 6.26
C VAL A 82 3.47 3.83 6.78
N LYS A 83 2.90 3.97 7.96
CA LYS A 83 2.31 5.23 8.41
C LYS A 83 2.92 5.86 9.66
N SER A 84 3.25 5.08 10.69
CA SER A 84 3.55 5.61 12.02
C SER A 84 4.63 6.68 11.99
N HIS A 85 5.81 6.36 11.46
CA HIS A 85 6.92 7.32 11.39
C HIS A 85 6.63 8.50 10.43
N ILE A 86 6.06 8.20 9.26
CA ILE A 86 5.78 9.20 8.22
C ILE A 86 4.74 10.20 8.72
N SER A 87 3.63 9.71 9.28
CA SER A 87 2.55 10.54 9.79
C SER A 87 3.00 11.44 10.95
N ASP A 88 3.83 10.91 11.85
CA ASP A 88 4.38 11.67 12.98
C ASP A 88 5.28 12.80 12.50
N VAL A 89 6.20 12.53 11.57
CA VAL A 89 7.12 13.54 11.03
C VAL A 89 6.35 14.60 10.24
N LEU A 90 5.49 14.20 9.32
CA LEU A 90 4.77 15.14 8.46
C LEU A 90 3.75 15.96 9.24
N SER A 91 3.07 15.40 10.24
CA SER A 91 2.13 16.15 11.07
C SER A 91 2.80 17.30 11.85
N LYS A 92 4.09 17.15 12.18
CA LYS A 92 4.87 18.17 12.92
C LYS A 92 5.59 19.16 12.01
N ALA A 93 6.08 18.70 10.85
CA ALA A 93 6.97 19.45 10.00
C ALA A 93 6.28 20.23 8.86
N LEU A 94 5.08 19.81 8.45
CA LEU A 94 4.33 20.51 7.41
C LEU A 94 3.80 21.87 7.91
N PRO A 95 3.77 22.91 7.06
CA PRO A 95 3.19 24.20 7.41
C PRO A 95 1.74 24.08 7.92
N GLU A 96 1.36 24.88 8.92
CA GLU A 96 0.02 24.79 9.54
C GLU A 96 -1.11 25.11 8.58
N HIS A 97 -0.86 25.97 7.59
CA HIS A 97 -1.84 26.35 6.58
C HIS A 97 -2.07 25.27 5.50
N ILE A 98 -1.33 24.15 5.55
CA ILE A 98 -1.53 23.01 4.66
C ILE A 98 -2.28 21.91 5.40
N SER A 99 -3.41 21.47 4.85
CA SER A 99 -4.09 20.28 5.34
C SER A 99 -3.33 19.02 4.93
N TYR A 100 -3.15 18.09 5.87
CA TYR A 100 -2.43 16.84 5.64
C TYR A 100 -3.36 15.64 5.77
N VAL A 101 -3.42 14.82 4.71
CA VAL A 101 -4.18 13.57 4.67
C VAL A 101 -3.24 12.42 4.29
N SER A 102 -3.37 11.31 5.00
CA SER A 102 -2.58 10.11 4.80
C SER A 102 -3.50 8.95 4.42
N LEU A 103 -3.28 8.36 3.25
CA LEU A 103 -4.08 7.25 2.71
C LEU A 103 -3.19 6.05 2.42
N HIS A 104 -3.73 4.85 2.52
CA HIS A 104 -3.11 3.64 1.99
C HIS A 104 -4.12 2.90 1.11
N PRO A 105 -4.05 3.02 -0.21
CA PRO A 105 -4.78 2.17 -1.14
C PRO A 105 -4.30 0.71 -1.01
N LEU A 106 -5.21 -0.21 -0.68
CA LEU A 106 -4.88 -1.64 -0.51
C LEU A 106 -5.00 -2.42 -1.84
N PHE A 107 -4.70 -1.77 -2.95
CA PHE A 107 -4.78 -2.32 -4.30
C PHE A 107 -3.59 -1.89 -5.15
N GLY A 108 -3.35 -2.64 -6.22
CA GLY A 108 -2.32 -2.32 -7.21
C GLY A 108 -2.76 -1.23 -8.21
N PRO A 109 -1.84 -0.77 -9.08
CA PRO A 109 -2.12 0.31 -10.03
C PRO A 109 -3.00 -0.12 -11.22
N GLU A 110 -3.43 -1.36 -11.29
CA GLU A 110 -4.12 -1.96 -12.44
C GLU A 110 -5.66 -1.84 -12.33
N ILE A 111 -6.18 -1.19 -11.28
CA ILE A 111 -7.62 -0.98 -11.13
C ILE A 111 -8.16 0.03 -12.16
N THR A 112 -9.38 -0.20 -12.60
CA THR A 112 -10.13 0.70 -13.48
C THR A 112 -11.17 1.54 -12.76
N SER A 113 -11.52 1.20 -11.51
CA SER A 113 -12.52 1.88 -10.69
C SER A 113 -12.19 1.72 -9.21
N LEU A 114 -12.61 2.70 -8.40
CA LEU A 114 -12.53 2.59 -6.93
C LEU A 114 -13.66 1.75 -6.32
N LYS A 115 -14.66 1.35 -7.10
CA LYS A 115 -15.79 0.56 -6.58
C LYS A 115 -15.31 -0.77 -6.01
N GLY A 116 -15.64 -1.01 -4.72
CA GLY A 116 -15.23 -2.20 -3.99
C GLY A 116 -13.74 -2.26 -3.62
N GLN A 117 -12.99 -1.18 -3.83
CA GLN A 117 -11.57 -1.13 -3.45
C GLN A 117 -11.40 -0.66 -2.01
N ASN A 118 -10.54 -1.34 -1.26
CA ASN A 118 -10.23 -1.01 0.12
C ASN A 118 -9.18 0.10 0.19
N ILE A 119 -9.44 1.12 1.02
CA ILE A 119 -8.51 2.21 1.32
C ILE A 119 -8.49 2.43 2.84
N VAL A 120 -7.31 2.53 3.43
CA VAL A 120 -7.18 3.00 4.80
C VAL A 120 -6.84 4.48 4.78
N ALA A 121 -7.63 5.28 5.50
CA ALA A 121 -7.33 6.67 5.83
C ALA A 121 -6.77 6.71 7.25
N VAL A 122 -5.62 7.37 7.43
CA VAL A 122 -4.99 7.48 8.75
C VAL A 122 -5.34 8.82 9.38
N ARG A 123 -5.68 8.80 10.67
CA ARG A 123 -5.93 10.02 11.44
C ARG A 123 -4.67 10.87 11.50
N THR A 124 -4.75 12.09 10.99
CA THR A 124 -3.70 13.09 11.03
C THR A 124 -4.15 14.29 11.86
N ARG A 125 -3.33 15.34 11.93
CA ARG A 125 -3.73 16.62 12.54
C ARG A 125 -4.97 17.25 11.84
N SER A 126 -5.16 16.97 10.54
CA SER A 126 -6.28 17.50 9.73
C SER A 126 -7.47 16.53 9.71
N ARG A 127 -8.09 16.28 10.86
CA ARG A 127 -9.14 15.26 11.04
C ARG A 127 -10.36 15.50 10.14
N GLU A 128 -10.78 16.77 10.00
CA GLU A 128 -11.94 17.14 9.16
C GLU A 128 -11.66 16.84 7.69
N CYS A 129 -10.48 17.22 7.19
CA CYS A 129 -10.06 16.91 5.83
C CYS A 129 -9.94 15.41 5.58
N THR A 130 -9.40 14.64 6.54
CA THR A 130 -9.37 13.17 6.48
C THR A 130 -10.79 12.59 6.35
N GLY A 131 -11.75 13.10 7.13
CA GLY A 131 -13.15 12.70 7.06
C GLY A 131 -13.82 13.07 5.71
N ALA A 132 -13.56 14.27 5.21
CA ALA A 132 -14.08 14.73 3.92
C ALA A 132 -13.54 13.89 2.75
N VAL A 133 -12.24 13.62 2.72
CA VAL A 133 -11.62 12.75 1.71
C VAL A 133 -12.17 11.33 1.80
N ALA A 134 -12.30 10.77 3.01
CA ALA A 134 -12.88 9.44 3.20
C ALA A 134 -14.33 9.37 2.68
N SER A 135 -15.14 10.41 2.95
CA SER A 135 -16.53 10.51 2.46
C SER A 135 -16.58 10.62 0.94
N PHE A 136 -15.68 11.42 0.34
CA PHE A 136 -15.55 11.52 -1.11
C PHE A 136 -15.21 10.15 -1.73
N LEU A 137 -14.21 9.45 -1.21
CA LEU A 137 -13.80 8.13 -1.72
C LEU A 137 -14.95 7.10 -1.61
N ARG A 138 -15.68 7.10 -0.49
CA ARG A 138 -16.89 6.27 -0.32
C ARG A 138 -17.98 6.61 -1.35
N SER A 139 -18.18 7.88 -1.66
CA SER A 139 -19.15 8.29 -2.70
C SER A 139 -18.78 7.79 -4.09
N LYS A 140 -17.50 7.40 -4.30
CA LYS A 140 -16.98 6.77 -5.53
C LYS A 140 -16.97 5.24 -5.45
N GLY A 141 -17.55 4.67 -4.39
CA GLY A 141 -17.71 3.23 -4.21
C GLY A 141 -16.55 2.54 -3.52
N ALA A 142 -15.56 3.27 -3.00
CA ALA A 142 -14.49 2.66 -2.21
C ALA A 142 -14.96 2.29 -0.80
N GLU A 143 -14.40 1.22 -0.25
CA GLU A 143 -14.52 0.84 1.15
C GLU A 143 -13.40 1.53 1.95
N VAL A 144 -13.76 2.50 2.80
CA VAL A 144 -12.76 3.31 3.51
C VAL A 144 -12.85 3.08 5.01
N THR A 145 -11.75 2.56 5.58
CA THR A 145 -11.56 2.43 7.02
C THR A 145 -10.66 3.54 7.55
N ILE A 146 -11.01 4.14 8.70
CA ILE A 146 -10.20 5.18 9.34
C ILE A 146 -9.53 4.60 10.59
N LEU A 147 -8.21 4.59 10.62
CA LEU A 147 -7.39 4.04 11.71
C LEU A 147 -6.40 5.09 12.24
N ASP A 148 -5.86 4.83 13.43
CA ASP A 148 -4.63 5.49 13.87
C ASP A 148 -3.40 4.87 13.18
N ALA A 149 -2.32 5.63 13.03
CA ALA A 149 -1.14 5.19 12.28
C ALA A 149 -0.53 3.90 12.84
N LYS A 150 -0.53 3.73 14.17
CA LYS A 150 -0.02 2.53 14.84
C LYS A 150 -0.88 1.31 14.56
N ASP A 151 -2.20 1.45 14.66
CA ASP A 151 -3.16 0.36 14.38
C ASP A 151 -3.11 -0.04 12.91
N HIS A 152 -2.97 0.95 12.00
CA HIS A 152 -2.72 0.70 10.58
C HIS A 152 -1.48 -0.16 10.37
N ASP A 153 -0.33 0.24 10.95
CA ASP A 153 0.93 -0.47 10.71
C ASP A 153 0.91 -1.88 11.32
N TYR A 154 0.24 -2.06 12.47
CA TYR A 154 0.06 -3.40 13.05
C TYR A 154 -0.84 -4.27 12.14
N ALA A 155 -1.97 -3.77 11.70
CA ALA A 155 -2.85 -4.48 10.77
C ALA A 155 -2.12 -4.85 9.46
N MET A 156 -1.36 -3.91 8.88
CA MET A 156 -0.57 -4.16 7.67
C MET A 156 0.62 -5.09 7.92
N ALA A 157 1.16 -5.16 9.12
CA ALA A 157 2.14 -6.18 9.46
C ALA A 157 1.55 -7.59 9.35
N VAL A 158 0.29 -7.78 9.79
CA VAL A 158 -0.42 -9.06 9.72
C VAL A 158 -0.95 -9.33 8.31
N PHE A 159 -1.73 -8.41 7.72
CA PHE A 159 -2.41 -8.67 6.45
C PHE A 159 -1.51 -8.53 5.21
N GLN A 160 -0.48 -7.70 5.27
CA GLN A 160 0.38 -7.44 4.13
C GLN A 160 1.80 -8.02 4.32
N ALA A 161 2.50 -7.62 5.38
CA ALA A 161 3.90 -8.01 5.54
C ALA A 161 4.06 -9.52 5.83
N LEU A 162 3.21 -10.10 6.70
CA LEU A 162 3.21 -11.52 6.98
C LEU A 162 2.88 -12.36 5.75
N HIS A 163 1.83 -11.96 5.01
CA HIS A 163 1.44 -12.60 3.76
C HIS A 163 2.58 -12.59 2.73
N HIS A 164 3.22 -11.45 2.50
CA HIS A 164 4.37 -11.35 1.60
C HIS A 164 5.53 -12.24 2.08
N PHE A 165 5.81 -12.25 3.38
CA PHE A 165 6.90 -13.06 3.94
C PHE A 165 6.64 -14.56 3.74
N LEU A 166 5.40 -15.02 3.94
CA LEU A 166 4.99 -16.41 3.71
C LEU A 166 5.22 -16.81 2.25
N LEU A 167 4.73 -16.02 1.30
CA LEU A 167 4.88 -16.30 -0.13
C LEU A 167 6.33 -16.30 -0.57
N LEU A 168 7.12 -15.30 -0.17
CA LEU A 168 8.57 -15.25 -0.48
C LEU A 168 9.33 -16.45 0.12
N SER A 169 8.94 -16.89 1.31
CA SER A 169 9.54 -18.06 1.97
C SER A 169 9.19 -19.35 1.22
N LEU A 170 7.96 -19.49 0.77
CA LEU A 170 7.48 -20.64 -0.01
C LEU A 170 8.21 -20.70 -1.36
N ALA A 171 8.27 -19.61 -2.10
CA ALA A 171 8.99 -19.53 -3.38
C ALA A 171 10.46 -19.94 -3.22
N ARG A 172 11.13 -19.43 -2.17
CA ARG A 172 12.51 -19.76 -1.87
C ARG A 172 12.67 -21.23 -1.49
N ALA A 173 11.78 -21.78 -0.67
CA ALA A 173 11.81 -23.18 -0.26
C ALA A 173 11.63 -24.12 -1.46
N ILE A 174 10.65 -23.86 -2.33
CA ILE A 174 10.45 -24.66 -3.56
C ILE A 174 11.71 -24.61 -4.43
N GLY A 175 12.27 -23.41 -4.64
CA GLY A 175 13.46 -23.23 -5.47
C GLY A 175 14.72 -23.92 -4.93
N THR A 176 14.80 -24.18 -3.62
CA THR A 176 15.94 -24.88 -3.00
C THR A 176 15.72 -26.38 -2.80
N LEU A 177 14.48 -26.80 -2.59
CA LEU A 177 14.15 -28.20 -2.29
C LEU A 177 13.87 -29.03 -3.56
N LEU A 178 13.37 -28.41 -4.64
CA LEU A 178 12.94 -29.13 -5.83
C LEU A 178 14.11 -29.30 -6.83
N PRO A 179 14.57 -30.54 -7.09
CA PRO A 179 15.58 -30.80 -8.13
C PRO A 179 15.05 -30.44 -9.53
N GLU A 180 15.90 -29.90 -10.40
CA GLU A 180 15.55 -29.48 -11.77
C GLU A 180 14.78 -30.56 -12.56
N ARG A 181 15.17 -31.84 -12.43
CA ARG A 181 14.50 -32.97 -13.11
C ARG A 181 12.99 -33.11 -12.74
N LEU A 182 12.60 -32.57 -11.56
CA LEU A 182 11.20 -32.58 -11.05
C LEU A 182 10.49 -31.25 -11.26
N MET A 183 11.15 -30.25 -11.82
CA MET A 183 10.53 -28.97 -12.19
C MET A 183 9.61 -29.15 -13.41
N LYS A 184 8.46 -29.80 -13.21
CA LYS A 184 7.49 -30.13 -14.26
C LYS A 184 6.14 -29.55 -13.92
N ARG A 185 5.53 -28.81 -14.86
CA ARG A 185 4.23 -28.18 -14.70
C ARG A 185 3.13 -29.19 -14.31
N GLU A 186 3.25 -30.40 -14.81
CA GLU A 186 2.27 -31.49 -14.60
C GLU A 186 2.25 -32.01 -13.15
N LEU A 187 3.27 -31.68 -12.36
CA LEU A 187 3.35 -32.05 -10.94
C LEU A 187 2.74 -30.98 -10.02
N VAL A 188 2.39 -29.80 -10.56
CA VAL A 188 1.84 -28.69 -9.77
C VAL A 188 0.35 -28.88 -9.57
N THR A 189 -0.08 -28.97 -8.29
CA THR A 189 -1.50 -29.02 -7.95
C THR A 189 -2.22 -27.72 -8.31
N ASN A 190 -3.53 -27.75 -8.54
CA ASN A 190 -4.29 -26.56 -8.89
C ASN A 190 -4.20 -25.47 -7.80
N SER A 191 -4.25 -25.86 -6.54
CA SER A 191 -4.12 -24.96 -5.39
C SER A 191 -2.74 -24.26 -5.40
N LEU A 192 -1.66 -25.02 -5.53
CA LEU A 192 -0.30 -24.45 -5.58
C LEU A 192 -0.13 -23.54 -6.81
N ARG A 193 -0.73 -23.88 -7.95
CA ARG A 193 -0.64 -23.05 -9.17
C ARG A 193 -1.15 -21.64 -8.91
N SER A 194 -2.33 -21.49 -8.29
CA SER A 194 -2.87 -20.17 -7.95
C SER A 194 -1.94 -19.39 -7.03
N THR A 195 -1.32 -20.06 -6.06
CA THR A 195 -0.32 -19.43 -5.18
C THR A 195 0.91 -18.98 -5.96
N LEU A 196 1.46 -19.80 -6.85
CA LEU A 196 2.63 -19.45 -7.67
C LEU A 196 2.34 -18.30 -8.65
N GLU A 197 1.15 -18.24 -9.22
CA GLU A 197 0.72 -17.13 -10.08
C GLU A 197 0.69 -15.81 -9.28
N LEU A 198 0.17 -15.85 -8.05
CA LEU A 198 0.20 -14.71 -7.13
C LEU A 198 1.62 -14.30 -6.78
N GLU A 199 2.50 -15.26 -6.46
CA GLU A 199 3.92 -15.00 -6.16
C GLU A 199 4.64 -14.33 -7.33
N VAL A 200 4.48 -14.84 -8.56
CA VAL A 200 5.09 -14.26 -9.76
C VAL A 200 4.60 -12.83 -9.99
N SER A 201 3.31 -12.57 -9.79
CA SER A 201 2.75 -11.22 -9.88
C SER A 201 3.35 -10.30 -8.81
N MET A 202 3.49 -10.78 -7.58
CA MET A 202 4.06 -10.04 -6.47
C MET A 202 5.53 -9.67 -6.69
N LEU A 203 6.33 -10.58 -7.28
CA LEU A 203 7.76 -10.36 -7.57
C LEU A 203 8.01 -9.17 -8.50
N ARG A 204 7.02 -8.75 -9.31
CA ARG A 204 7.12 -7.53 -10.13
C ARG A 204 7.30 -6.26 -9.29
N ASN A 205 6.85 -6.28 -8.03
CA ASN A 205 6.94 -5.17 -7.09
C ASN A 205 7.91 -5.45 -5.92
N LEU A 206 8.84 -6.38 -6.11
CA LEU A 206 9.76 -6.84 -5.06
C LEU A 206 10.48 -5.72 -4.29
N PRO A 207 10.99 -4.64 -4.91
CA PRO A 207 11.62 -3.54 -4.18
C PRO A 207 10.68 -2.91 -3.14
N THR A 208 9.42 -2.64 -3.49
CA THR A 208 8.41 -2.09 -2.57
C THR A 208 8.08 -3.07 -1.45
N ILE A 209 7.96 -4.37 -1.77
CA ILE A 209 7.68 -5.41 -0.78
C ILE A 209 8.81 -5.49 0.25
N ILE A 210 10.06 -5.51 -0.20
CA ILE A 210 11.23 -5.50 0.68
C ILE A 210 11.26 -4.23 1.54
N GLU A 211 10.93 -3.08 0.97
CA GLU A 211 10.88 -1.81 1.70
C GLU A 211 9.83 -1.88 2.83
N VAL A 212 8.60 -2.36 2.56
CA VAL A 212 7.56 -2.58 3.58
C VAL A 212 8.04 -3.54 4.68
N GLN A 213 8.67 -4.66 4.29
CA GLN A 213 9.22 -5.65 5.25
C GLN A 213 10.25 -5.05 6.21
N ARG A 214 10.99 -4.03 5.77
CA ARG A 214 12.06 -3.39 6.55
C ARG A 214 11.57 -2.19 7.36
N THR A 215 10.56 -1.48 6.88
CA THR A 215 10.15 -0.19 7.45
C THR A 215 8.91 -0.28 8.33
N ASN A 216 8.04 -1.29 8.17
CA ASN A 216 6.93 -1.47 9.08
C ASN A 216 7.44 -1.95 10.45
N PRO A 217 7.17 -1.19 11.54
CA PRO A 217 7.77 -1.44 12.86
C PRO A 217 7.36 -2.77 13.51
N PHE A 218 6.28 -3.38 13.04
CA PHE A 218 5.76 -4.66 13.58
C PHE A 218 6.13 -5.88 12.70
N SER A 219 6.74 -5.67 11.53
CA SER A 219 7.03 -6.77 10.59
C SER A 219 7.93 -7.85 11.18
N GLU A 220 8.93 -7.49 11.99
CA GLU A 220 9.82 -8.47 12.59
C GLU A 220 9.08 -9.33 13.61
N GLU A 221 8.26 -8.74 14.46
CA GLU A 221 7.49 -9.45 15.46
C GLU A 221 6.55 -10.47 14.83
N VAL A 222 5.74 -10.06 13.85
CA VAL A 222 4.77 -10.97 13.22
C VAL A 222 5.44 -12.10 12.44
N ARG A 223 6.58 -11.86 11.80
CA ARG A 223 7.35 -12.90 11.12
C ARG A 223 7.92 -13.94 12.10
N ARG A 224 8.44 -13.48 13.24
CA ARG A 224 8.93 -14.39 14.30
C ARG A 224 7.79 -15.23 14.87
N ARG A 225 6.61 -14.64 15.06
CA ARG A 225 5.41 -15.39 15.50
C ARG A 225 5.03 -16.47 14.48
N LEU A 226 5.00 -16.16 13.18
CA LEU A 226 4.72 -17.17 12.15
C LEU A 226 5.73 -18.33 12.18
N ILE A 227 7.02 -18.03 12.32
CA ILE A 227 8.07 -19.06 12.40
C ILE A 227 7.84 -19.94 13.63
N ASN A 228 7.53 -19.35 14.78
CA ASN A 228 7.26 -20.10 16.00
C ASN A 228 6.00 -20.97 15.85
N GLU A 229 4.92 -20.45 15.26
CA GLU A 229 3.72 -21.25 14.98
C GLU A 229 4.03 -22.43 14.07
N ALA A 230 4.79 -22.20 13.00
CA ALA A 230 5.20 -23.27 12.10
C ALA A 230 6.06 -24.34 12.80
N GLN A 231 6.93 -23.95 13.73
CA GLN A 231 7.72 -24.89 14.53
C GLN A 231 6.83 -25.65 15.53
N THR A 232 5.90 -24.98 16.19
CA THR A 232 4.95 -25.63 17.11
C THR A 232 4.11 -26.68 16.39
N MET A 233 3.60 -26.37 15.17
CA MET A 233 2.82 -27.32 14.38
C MET A 233 3.58 -28.62 14.04
N LEU A 234 4.91 -28.62 14.00
CA LEU A 234 5.71 -29.83 13.73
C LEU A 234 5.72 -30.80 14.91
N GLU A 235 5.52 -30.31 16.12
CA GLU A 235 5.67 -31.07 17.36
C GLU A 235 4.32 -31.32 18.05
N GLU A 236 3.24 -30.69 17.57
CA GLU A 236 1.94 -30.73 18.20
C GLU A 236 1.19 -32.04 17.91
N ASP A 237 0.42 -32.49 18.90
CA ASP A 237 -0.49 -33.63 18.73
C ASP A 237 -1.50 -33.36 17.62
N PRO A 238 -1.74 -34.31 16.69
CA PRO A 238 -2.65 -34.09 15.53
C PRO A 238 -4.07 -33.67 15.89
N ASP A 239 -4.65 -34.19 17.00
CA ASP A 239 -6.01 -33.84 17.40
C ASP A 239 -6.06 -32.42 17.96
N VAL A 240 -5.06 -31.99 18.72
CA VAL A 240 -4.93 -30.63 19.22
C VAL A 240 -4.70 -29.66 18.06
N LEU A 241 -3.83 -30.01 17.12
CA LEU A 241 -3.56 -29.21 15.93
C LEU A 241 -4.84 -29.01 15.10
N ASN A 242 -5.60 -30.11 14.86
CA ASN A 242 -6.85 -30.04 14.11
C ASN A 242 -7.85 -29.08 14.77
N GLN A 243 -8.04 -29.18 16.09
CA GLN A 243 -8.93 -28.27 16.82
C GLN A 243 -8.51 -26.79 16.65
N LYS A 244 -7.24 -26.48 16.85
CA LYS A 244 -6.71 -25.11 16.70
C LYS A 244 -6.88 -24.55 15.28
N LEU A 245 -6.68 -25.39 14.26
CA LEU A 245 -6.87 -24.98 12.88
C LEU A 245 -8.33 -24.71 12.54
N VAL A 246 -9.27 -25.49 13.09
CA VAL A 246 -10.71 -25.24 12.94
C VAL A 246 -11.08 -23.90 13.58
N GLU A 247 -10.66 -23.65 14.82
CA GLU A 247 -10.90 -22.38 15.52
C GLU A 247 -10.29 -21.17 14.76
N ALA A 248 -9.09 -21.34 14.18
CA ALA A 248 -8.47 -20.31 13.35
C ALA A 248 -9.25 -20.05 12.07
N ALA A 249 -9.72 -21.12 11.38
CA ALA A 249 -10.51 -21.02 10.16
C ALA A 249 -11.83 -20.29 10.40
N GLU A 250 -12.52 -20.57 11.53
CA GLU A 250 -13.75 -19.85 11.90
C GLU A 250 -13.52 -18.35 12.07
N LYS A 251 -12.43 -17.95 12.71
CA LYS A 251 -12.06 -16.52 12.85
C LYS A 251 -11.74 -15.88 11.51
N ILE A 252 -10.95 -16.56 10.66
CA ILE A 252 -10.56 -16.04 9.34
C ILE A 252 -11.77 -15.91 8.41
N SER A 253 -12.76 -16.82 8.49
CA SER A 253 -13.96 -16.76 7.67
C SER A 253 -14.77 -15.47 7.84
N THR A 254 -14.63 -14.77 8.97
CA THR A 254 -15.27 -13.47 9.20
C THR A 254 -14.65 -12.33 8.39
N LEU A 255 -13.51 -12.56 7.72
CA LEU A 255 -12.82 -11.58 6.89
C LEU A 255 -13.22 -11.69 5.40
N LEU A 256 -13.95 -12.74 5.03
CA LEU A 256 -14.37 -13.03 3.66
C LEU A 256 -15.85 -12.73 3.44
#